data_ecd1202eb04c6a3f4bf8362ffc3234d8
#
_entry.id   ecd1202eb04c6a3f4bf8362ffc3234d8
#
_cell.length_a   1.000
_cell.length_b   1.000
_cell.length_c   1.000
_cell.angle_alpha   90.00
_cell.angle_beta   90.00
_cell.angle_gamma   90.00
#
_symmetry.space_group_name_H-M   'P 1'
#
loop_
_entity.id
_entity.type
_entity.pdbx_description
1 polymer ?
#
loop_
_entity_poly.entity_id
_entity_poly.type
_entity_poly.pdbx_seq_one_letter_code
_entity_poly.pdbx_strand_id
1 'polypeptide(L)'
;ISNLIKSDKFDLLMHFAGFIQVEESVQQPEKYFENNTNNAIKLFNICKKNGLNKIVFSSTAAAYGSVSENKLIDENTNLNPQNPYAESKIRTERFLFDNLGDFKFIILRYFNVAGADKKLRSGQISKRSTHLIKILSEVVVGKRDHIEIFGNDYDTPDGTAIRDYIHVSDLADIHVKVAKYLLEKLESKLFNCGYGD
;
A
#
# COMPACT_ATOMS: atom_id res chain seq x y z
N ILE A 1 -17.44 15.06 -2.40
CA ILE A 1 -17.52 13.59 -2.51
C ILE A 1 -18.98 13.14 -2.44
N SER A 2 -19.78 13.48 -1.41
CA SER A 2 -21.18 13.07 -1.33
C SER A 2 -22.00 13.43 -2.57
N ASN A 3 -21.80 14.61 -3.13
CA ASN A 3 -22.50 15.02 -4.36
C ASN A 3 -22.07 14.17 -5.56
N LEU A 4 -20.77 13.86 -5.67
CA LEU A 4 -20.25 13.00 -6.73
C LEU A 4 -20.83 11.59 -6.65
N ILE A 5 -20.89 10.98 -5.45
CA ILE A 5 -21.45 9.65 -5.27
C ILE A 5 -22.95 9.62 -5.57
N LYS A 6 -23.66 10.73 -5.33
CA LYS A 6 -25.09 10.82 -5.64
C LYS A 6 -25.38 11.08 -7.12
N SER A 7 -24.49 11.81 -7.83
CA SER A 7 -24.68 12.13 -9.25
C SER A 7 -24.35 10.94 -10.16
N ASP A 8 -23.44 10.08 -9.73
CA ASP A 8 -22.97 8.95 -10.51
C ASP A 8 -23.11 7.63 -9.74
N LYS A 9 -23.30 6.54 -10.45
CA LYS A 9 -23.35 5.21 -9.86
C LYS A 9 -21.96 4.63 -9.81
N PHE A 10 -21.45 4.43 -8.59
CA PHE A 10 -20.18 3.74 -8.35
C PHE A 10 -20.47 2.39 -7.68
N ASP A 11 -19.77 1.35 -8.11
CA ASP A 11 -19.92 0.00 -7.58
C ASP A 11 -19.01 -0.28 -6.40
N LEU A 12 -17.81 0.32 -6.39
CA LEU A 12 -16.82 0.20 -5.32
C LEU A 12 -15.88 1.41 -5.27
N LEU A 13 -15.20 1.57 -4.14
CA LEU A 13 -14.11 2.53 -3.94
C LEU A 13 -12.77 1.78 -3.97
N MET A 14 -11.84 2.18 -4.85
CA MET A 14 -10.42 1.83 -4.75
C MET A 14 -9.66 2.98 -4.08
N HIS A 15 -9.13 2.74 -2.89
CA HIS A 15 -8.48 3.76 -2.08
C HIS A 15 -6.96 3.63 -2.13
N PHE A 16 -6.32 4.45 -2.96
CA PHE A 16 -4.86 4.54 -3.10
C PHE A 16 -4.26 5.75 -2.37
N ALA A 17 -5.08 6.73 -2.00
CA ALA A 17 -4.61 7.98 -1.44
C ALA A 17 -3.91 7.76 -0.08
N GLY A 18 -2.74 8.37 0.08
CA GLY A 18 -1.99 8.33 1.32
C GLY A 18 -0.58 8.89 1.17
N PHE A 19 -0.03 9.38 2.26
CA PHE A 19 1.41 9.65 2.36
C PHE A 19 2.16 8.34 2.55
N ILE A 20 3.36 8.22 1.93
CA ILE A 20 4.09 6.94 1.84
C ILE A 20 5.55 7.03 2.32
N GLN A 21 6.04 8.20 2.71
CA GLN A 21 7.43 8.38 3.11
C GLN A 21 7.62 8.01 4.57
N VAL A 22 8.39 6.93 4.82
CA VAL A 22 8.61 6.39 6.16
C VAL A 22 9.34 7.40 7.04
N GLU A 23 10.42 8.02 6.55
CA GLU A 23 11.20 9.01 7.30
C GLU A 23 10.33 10.23 7.68
N GLU A 24 9.58 10.79 6.75
CA GLU A 24 8.65 11.89 7.03
C GLU A 24 7.62 11.49 8.09
N SER A 25 7.17 10.23 8.07
CA SER A 25 6.19 9.75 9.05
C SER A 25 6.73 9.76 10.49
N VAL A 26 8.03 9.51 10.66
CA VAL A 26 8.70 9.58 11.99
C VAL A 26 8.80 11.03 12.45
N GLN A 27 9.10 11.95 11.54
CA GLN A 27 9.23 13.37 11.86
C GLN A 27 7.86 14.05 12.06
N GLN A 28 6.81 13.60 11.37
CA GLN A 28 5.47 14.20 11.36
C GLN A 28 4.37 13.13 11.52
N PRO A 29 4.31 12.39 12.63
CA PRO A 29 3.38 11.26 12.80
C PRO A 29 1.91 11.67 12.69
N GLU A 30 1.53 12.80 13.28
CA GLU A 30 0.14 13.29 13.26
C GLU A 30 -0.36 13.57 11.84
N LYS A 31 0.49 14.06 10.95
CA LYS A 31 0.19 14.26 9.53
C LYS A 31 -0.23 12.95 8.87
N TYR A 32 0.44 11.84 9.20
CA TYR A 32 0.15 10.50 8.67
C TYR A 32 -1.13 9.94 9.27
N PHE A 33 -1.33 10.06 10.57
CA PHE A 33 -2.57 9.61 11.21
C PHE A 33 -3.78 10.39 10.71
N GLU A 34 -3.68 11.72 10.57
CA GLU A 34 -4.80 12.50 10.04
C GLU A 34 -5.10 12.13 8.58
N ASN A 35 -4.08 12.07 7.71
CA ASN A 35 -4.29 11.83 6.29
C ASN A 35 -4.64 10.37 5.98
N ASN A 36 -3.83 9.41 6.45
CA ASN A 36 -3.95 8.02 6.05
C ASN A 36 -5.02 7.27 6.83
N THR A 37 -5.29 7.67 8.07
CA THR A 37 -6.29 7.02 8.93
C THR A 37 -7.58 7.84 9.01
N ASN A 38 -7.54 9.02 9.61
CA ASN A 38 -8.77 9.77 9.91
C ASN A 38 -9.52 10.15 8.65
N ASN A 39 -8.81 10.66 7.63
CA ASN A 39 -9.44 11.08 6.37
C ASN A 39 -9.91 9.88 5.54
N ALA A 40 -9.19 8.73 5.57
CA ALA A 40 -9.67 7.51 4.95
C ALA A 40 -10.97 7.01 5.60
N ILE A 41 -11.02 6.95 6.94
CA ILE A 41 -12.23 6.56 7.69
C ILE A 41 -13.40 7.54 7.42
N LYS A 42 -13.13 8.84 7.41
CA LYS A 42 -14.15 9.85 7.04
C LYS A 42 -14.69 9.59 5.62
N LEU A 43 -13.80 9.29 4.66
CA LEU A 43 -14.18 8.96 3.28
C LEU A 43 -15.04 7.70 3.23
N PHE A 44 -14.64 6.62 3.90
CA PHE A 44 -15.38 5.35 3.93
C PHE A 44 -16.78 5.55 4.51
N ASN A 45 -16.90 6.30 5.61
CA ASN A 45 -18.20 6.62 6.21
C ASN A 45 -19.09 7.49 5.30
N ILE A 46 -18.51 8.43 4.54
CA ILE A 46 -19.25 9.20 3.53
C ILE A 46 -19.73 8.27 2.41
N CYS A 47 -18.87 7.38 1.92
CA CYS A 47 -19.25 6.39 0.90
C CYS A 47 -20.41 5.51 1.38
N LYS A 48 -20.28 4.92 2.58
CA LYS A 48 -21.33 4.09 3.19
C LYS A 48 -22.66 4.83 3.31
N LYS A 49 -22.67 6.08 3.81
CA LYS A 49 -23.88 6.91 3.92
C LYS A 49 -24.58 7.15 2.59
N ASN A 50 -23.88 7.02 1.47
CA ASN A 50 -24.42 7.18 0.12
C ASN A 50 -24.56 5.84 -0.63
N GLY A 51 -24.58 4.71 0.08
CA GLY A 51 -24.81 3.37 -0.49
C GLY A 51 -23.58 2.71 -1.10
N LEU A 52 -22.39 3.31 -1.00
CA LEU A 52 -21.14 2.76 -1.53
C LEU A 52 -20.32 2.16 -0.37
N ASN A 53 -20.46 0.88 -0.13
CA ASN A 53 -19.85 0.18 1.00
C ASN A 53 -18.83 -0.91 0.62
N LYS A 54 -18.45 -1.00 -0.66
CA LYS A 54 -17.42 -1.93 -1.14
C LYS A 54 -16.11 -1.19 -1.32
N ILE A 55 -15.03 -1.69 -0.71
CA ILE A 55 -13.74 -0.99 -0.64
C ILE A 55 -12.60 -1.93 -1.02
N VAL A 56 -11.75 -1.51 -1.94
CA VAL A 56 -10.41 -2.07 -2.12
C VAL A 56 -9.41 -1.09 -1.50
N PHE A 57 -8.73 -1.51 -0.45
CA PHE A 57 -7.83 -0.67 0.33
C PHE A 57 -6.36 -1.01 0.08
N SER A 58 -5.60 0.00 -0.33
CA SER A 58 -4.15 -0.05 -0.49
C SER A 58 -3.47 0.04 0.88
N SER A 59 -3.03 -1.09 1.41
CA SER A 59 -2.24 -1.20 2.63
C SER A 59 -0.76 -1.42 2.33
N THR A 60 0.00 -1.96 3.27
CA THR A 60 1.46 -2.08 3.17
C THR A 60 2.00 -3.31 3.89
N ALA A 61 3.00 -3.97 3.32
CA ALA A 61 3.77 -5.03 3.99
C ALA A 61 4.64 -4.48 5.15
N ALA A 62 4.90 -3.17 5.21
CA ALA A 62 5.55 -2.55 6.37
C ALA A 62 4.79 -2.77 7.70
N ALA A 63 3.52 -3.20 7.62
CA ALA A 63 2.70 -3.64 8.74
C ALA A 63 3.34 -4.78 9.56
N TYR A 64 4.12 -5.65 8.91
CA TYR A 64 4.78 -6.80 9.56
C TYR A 64 6.05 -6.42 10.31
N GLY A 65 6.66 -5.27 9.98
CA GLY A 65 7.94 -4.85 10.57
C GLY A 65 9.11 -5.72 10.12
N SER A 66 10.11 -5.85 10.99
CA SER A 66 11.22 -6.77 10.77
C SER A 66 10.81 -8.18 11.17
N VAL A 67 10.95 -9.12 10.24
CA VAL A 67 10.70 -10.54 10.44
C VAL A 67 12.05 -11.24 10.46
N SER A 68 12.20 -12.24 11.34
CA SER A 68 13.43 -13.05 11.42
C SER A 68 13.71 -13.75 10.08
N GLU A 69 15.01 -13.90 9.77
CA GLU A 69 15.49 -14.59 8.57
C GLU A 69 14.83 -15.95 8.36
N ASN A 70 14.68 -16.34 7.12
CA ASN A 70 14.13 -17.64 6.69
C ASN A 70 12.64 -17.88 6.97
N LYS A 71 11.86 -16.86 7.29
CA LYS A 71 10.41 -17.01 7.44
C LYS A 71 9.69 -16.22 6.35
N LEU A 72 8.97 -16.95 5.50
CA LEU A 72 8.04 -16.33 4.57
C LEU A 72 6.91 -15.62 5.35
N ILE A 73 6.59 -14.42 4.92
CA ILE A 73 5.50 -13.60 5.49
C ILE A 73 4.20 -14.00 4.80
N ASP A 74 3.24 -14.47 5.58
CA ASP A 74 1.86 -14.69 5.14
C ASP A 74 0.89 -13.71 5.83
N GLU A 75 -0.37 -13.76 5.45
CA GLU A 75 -1.42 -12.87 5.98
C GLU A 75 -1.71 -13.10 7.48
N ASN A 76 -1.32 -14.26 8.04
CA ASN A 76 -1.45 -14.60 9.47
C ASN A 76 -0.25 -14.17 10.30
N THR A 77 0.82 -13.70 9.65
CA THR A 77 2.02 -13.19 10.34
C THR A 77 1.65 -12.01 11.24
N ASN A 78 2.13 -12.02 12.48
CA ASN A 78 1.85 -10.99 13.46
C ASN A 78 2.28 -9.60 12.95
N LEU A 79 1.43 -8.61 13.19
CA LEU A 79 1.71 -7.23 12.86
C LEU A 79 2.65 -6.61 13.90
N ASN A 80 3.72 -5.96 13.43
CA ASN A 80 4.70 -5.28 14.26
C ASN A 80 5.16 -3.98 13.57
N PRO A 81 4.29 -2.97 13.40
CA PRO A 81 4.62 -1.73 12.70
C PRO A 81 5.74 -0.98 13.44
N GLN A 82 6.80 -0.62 12.73
CA GLN A 82 7.96 0.05 13.31
C GLN A 82 8.03 1.54 13.00
N ASN A 83 7.01 2.07 12.34
CA ASN A 83 6.93 3.49 12.00
C ASN A 83 5.48 3.97 11.89
N PRO A 84 5.24 5.29 12.04
CA PRO A 84 3.89 5.86 11.98
C PRO A 84 3.17 5.66 10.63
N TYR A 85 3.90 5.56 9.51
CA TYR A 85 3.28 5.22 8.23
C TYR A 85 2.62 3.83 8.28
N ALA A 86 3.35 2.81 8.70
CA ALA A 86 2.81 1.45 8.83
C ALA A 86 1.64 1.40 9.81
N GLU A 87 1.80 2.03 10.99
CA GLU A 87 0.73 2.10 12.00
C GLU A 87 -0.51 2.81 11.46
N SER A 88 -0.38 3.88 10.66
CA SER A 88 -1.52 4.59 10.08
C SER A 88 -2.34 3.71 9.12
N LYS A 89 -1.67 2.83 8.38
CA LYS A 89 -2.34 1.85 7.50
C LYS A 89 -3.04 0.77 8.31
N ILE A 90 -2.39 0.23 9.35
CA ILE A 90 -2.97 -0.79 10.23
C ILE A 90 -4.21 -0.27 10.95
N ARG A 91 -4.21 0.97 11.43
CA ARG A 91 -5.40 1.57 12.06
C ARG A 91 -6.59 1.61 11.10
N THR A 92 -6.33 1.88 9.82
CA THR A 92 -7.39 1.84 8.79
C THR A 92 -7.86 0.41 8.50
N GLU A 93 -6.96 -0.58 8.48
CA GLU A 93 -7.34 -2.00 8.38
C GLU A 93 -8.22 -2.42 9.55
N ARG A 94 -7.80 -2.11 10.80
CA ARG A 94 -8.57 -2.40 12.02
C ARG A 94 -9.98 -1.81 11.95
N PHE A 95 -10.10 -0.55 11.54
CA PHE A 95 -11.41 0.07 11.34
C PHE A 95 -12.30 -0.75 10.38
N LEU A 96 -11.77 -1.23 9.28
CA LEU A 96 -12.53 -2.05 8.33
C LEU A 96 -12.94 -3.40 8.95
N PHE A 97 -12.03 -4.08 9.66
CA PHE A 97 -12.32 -5.34 10.35
C PHE A 97 -13.35 -5.16 11.48
N ASP A 98 -13.27 -4.08 12.25
CA ASP A 98 -14.22 -3.77 13.32
C ASP A 98 -15.63 -3.43 12.78
N ASN A 99 -15.74 -3.14 11.47
CA ASN A 99 -16.98 -2.78 10.79
C ASN A 99 -17.36 -3.74 9.65
N LEU A 100 -17.07 -5.05 9.79
CA LEU A 100 -17.36 -6.10 8.79
C LEU A 100 -18.85 -6.19 8.39
N GLY A 101 -19.75 -5.83 9.30
CA GLY A 101 -21.19 -5.78 9.03
C GLY A 101 -21.58 -4.63 8.10
N ASP A 102 -20.81 -3.57 8.11
CA ASP A 102 -21.09 -2.32 7.39
C ASP A 102 -20.39 -2.26 6.02
N PHE A 103 -19.20 -2.84 5.92
CA PHE A 103 -18.35 -2.82 4.72
C PHE A 103 -18.06 -4.21 4.19
N LYS A 104 -17.89 -4.28 2.87
CA LYS A 104 -17.26 -5.41 2.19
C LYS A 104 -15.95 -4.89 1.59
N PHE A 105 -14.83 -5.56 1.87
CA PHE A 105 -13.54 -5.00 1.50
C PHE A 105 -12.51 -6.06 1.09
N ILE A 106 -11.59 -5.64 0.25
CA ILE A 106 -10.31 -6.32 0.02
C ILE A 106 -9.19 -5.40 0.48
N ILE A 107 -8.35 -5.89 1.37
CA ILE A 107 -7.12 -5.22 1.79
C ILE A 107 -5.95 -5.84 1.05
N LEU A 108 -5.11 -5.01 0.43
CA LEU A 108 -3.92 -5.44 -0.27
C LEU A 108 -2.69 -4.85 0.43
N ARG A 109 -1.87 -5.71 1.05
CA ARG A 109 -0.59 -5.32 1.64
C ARG A 109 0.50 -5.45 0.59
N TYR A 110 0.92 -4.32 0.03
CA TYR A 110 1.97 -4.31 -0.99
C TYR A 110 3.34 -4.44 -0.36
N PHE A 111 4.19 -5.23 -1.01
CA PHE A 111 5.63 -5.16 -0.88
C PHE A 111 6.16 -4.00 -1.74
N ASN A 112 7.41 -4.05 -2.22
CA ASN A 112 7.97 -2.92 -2.97
C ASN A 112 7.45 -2.93 -4.40
N VAL A 113 6.71 -1.91 -4.78
CA VAL A 113 6.18 -1.76 -6.14
C VAL A 113 7.22 -1.12 -7.03
N ALA A 114 7.53 -1.75 -8.17
CA ALA A 114 8.51 -1.29 -9.13
C ALA A 114 8.00 -1.37 -10.58
N GLY A 115 8.72 -0.73 -11.49
CA GLY A 115 8.42 -0.78 -12.92
C GLY A 115 7.55 0.36 -13.42
N ALA A 116 7.21 0.26 -14.70
CA ALA A 116 6.37 1.20 -15.43
C ALA A 116 5.44 0.45 -16.39
N ASP A 117 4.45 1.13 -16.93
CA ASP A 117 3.57 0.56 -17.95
C ASP A 117 4.37 0.12 -19.20
N LYS A 118 4.17 -1.12 -19.63
CA LYS A 118 4.85 -1.71 -20.81
C LYS A 118 4.65 -0.91 -22.09
N LYS A 119 3.55 -0.16 -22.19
CA LYS A 119 3.24 0.72 -23.32
C LYS A 119 3.74 2.16 -23.12
N LEU A 120 4.50 2.42 -22.07
CA LEU A 120 5.09 3.75 -21.73
C LEU A 120 4.04 4.87 -21.54
N ARG A 121 2.80 4.54 -21.18
CA ARG A 121 1.72 5.51 -20.95
C ARG A 121 1.82 6.19 -19.58
N SER A 122 2.40 5.49 -18.61
CA SER A 122 2.59 5.97 -17.24
C SER A 122 3.81 5.35 -16.58
N GLY A 123 4.33 6.04 -15.57
CA GLY A 123 5.47 5.62 -14.75
C GLY A 123 5.59 6.49 -13.53
N GLN A 124 6.53 6.17 -12.66
CA GLN A 124 6.77 6.93 -11.43
C GLN A 124 7.48 8.25 -11.73
N ILE A 125 6.79 9.38 -11.59
CA ILE A 125 7.30 10.74 -11.85
C ILE A 125 7.56 11.54 -10.56
N SER A 126 7.47 10.93 -9.39
CA SER A 126 7.72 11.61 -8.12
C SER A 126 9.11 12.25 -8.10
N LYS A 127 9.16 13.55 -7.75
CA LYS A 127 10.42 14.34 -7.68
C LYS A 127 11.30 13.94 -6.49
N ARG A 128 10.69 13.40 -5.44
CA ARG A 128 11.38 12.98 -4.18
C ARG A 128 11.07 11.52 -3.91
N SER A 129 11.55 10.64 -4.77
CA SER A 129 11.37 9.20 -4.57
C SER A 129 12.49 8.64 -3.70
N THR A 130 12.13 7.79 -2.76
CA THR A 130 13.04 6.95 -1.97
C THR A 130 13.05 5.50 -2.45
N HIS A 131 12.32 5.18 -3.51
CA HIS A 131 12.21 3.82 -4.05
C HIS A 131 13.47 3.45 -4.84
N LEU A 132 14.12 2.36 -4.45
CA LEU A 132 15.41 1.92 -4.99
C LEU A 132 15.41 1.85 -6.53
N ILE A 133 14.45 1.15 -7.13
CA ILE A 133 14.38 0.97 -8.59
C ILE A 133 14.25 2.30 -9.33
N LYS A 134 13.49 3.26 -8.76
CA LYS A 134 13.38 4.61 -9.33
C LYS A 134 14.70 5.36 -9.24
N ILE A 135 15.40 5.30 -8.10
CA ILE A 135 16.70 5.93 -7.89
C ILE A 135 17.74 5.34 -8.85
N LEU A 136 17.80 4.00 -8.95
CA LEU A 136 18.68 3.31 -9.90
C LEU A 136 18.42 3.77 -11.35
N SER A 137 17.16 3.87 -11.75
CA SER A 137 16.78 4.34 -13.07
C SER A 137 17.24 5.78 -13.32
N GLU A 138 17.20 6.65 -12.31
CA GLU A 138 17.71 8.03 -12.41
C GLU A 138 19.23 8.09 -12.57
N VAL A 139 19.98 7.19 -11.92
CA VAL A 139 21.43 7.07 -12.11
C VAL A 139 21.75 6.59 -13.52
N VAL A 140 21.08 5.54 -13.99
CA VAL A 140 21.31 4.99 -15.35
C VAL A 140 21.09 6.03 -16.45
N VAL A 141 20.10 6.92 -16.28
CA VAL A 141 19.82 7.98 -17.27
C VAL A 141 20.56 9.30 -16.98
N GLY A 142 21.51 9.30 -16.04
CA GLY A 142 22.35 10.48 -15.72
C GLY A 142 21.62 11.62 -15.01
N LYS A 143 20.49 11.35 -14.37
CA LYS A 143 19.76 12.33 -13.53
C LYS A 143 20.26 12.38 -12.09
N ARG A 144 21.02 11.38 -11.67
CA ARG A 144 21.75 11.28 -10.41
C ARG A 144 23.15 10.76 -10.67
N ASP A 145 24.09 11.19 -9.87
CA ASP A 145 25.50 10.77 -9.98
C ASP A 145 25.74 9.39 -9.35
N HIS A 146 25.02 9.07 -8.25
CA HIS A 146 25.22 7.85 -7.47
C HIS A 146 23.96 7.46 -6.70
N ILE A 147 24.01 6.27 -6.12
CA ILE A 147 23.07 5.79 -5.08
C ILE A 147 23.79 5.75 -3.74
N GLU A 148 23.04 5.93 -2.66
CA GLU A 148 23.51 5.74 -1.31
C GLU A 148 23.05 4.38 -0.78
N ILE A 149 23.97 3.63 -0.14
CA ILE A 149 23.67 2.38 0.57
C ILE A 149 23.60 2.72 2.05
N PHE A 150 22.41 2.58 2.63
CA PHE A 150 22.13 2.91 4.03
C PHE A 150 22.42 1.71 4.95
N GLY A 151 23.69 1.44 5.18
CA GLY A 151 24.16 0.34 6.01
C GLY A 151 24.51 -0.92 5.20
N ASN A 152 25.46 -1.68 5.75
CA ASN A 152 25.95 -2.96 5.21
C ASN A 152 26.20 -3.98 6.34
N ASP A 153 25.52 -3.80 7.46
CA ASP A 153 25.65 -4.54 8.71
C ASP A 153 24.35 -5.26 9.11
N TYR A 154 23.41 -5.40 8.15
CA TYR A 154 22.24 -6.22 8.36
C TYR A 154 22.65 -7.72 8.42
N ASP A 155 21.91 -8.49 9.21
CA ASP A 155 22.08 -9.94 9.31
C ASP A 155 21.50 -10.63 8.06
N THR A 156 22.17 -10.46 6.93
CA THR A 156 21.81 -10.95 5.58
C THR A 156 23.08 -11.37 4.85
N PRO A 157 23.01 -12.23 3.81
CA PRO A 157 24.19 -12.73 3.13
C PRO A 157 25.15 -11.68 2.57
N ASP A 158 24.66 -10.51 2.19
CA ASP A 158 25.45 -9.38 1.65
C ASP A 158 25.48 -8.15 2.57
N GLY A 159 24.89 -8.25 3.75
CA GLY A 159 24.82 -7.15 4.74
C GLY A 159 23.82 -6.07 4.38
N THR A 160 23.05 -6.22 3.30
CA THR A 160 22.03 -5.24 2.90
C THR A 160 20.61 -5.75 3.20
N ALA A 161 19.61 -4.85 3.13
CA ALA A 161 18.24 -5.21 3.44
C ALA A 161 17.59 -6.03 2.32
N ILE A 162 17.10 -7.23 2.64
CA ILE A 162 16.30 -8.07 1.73
C ILE A 162 14.94 -7.41 1.49
N ARG A 163 14.48 -7.38 0.25
CA ARG A 163 13.19 -6.80 -0.15
C ARG A 163 12.52 -7.65 -1.22
N ASP A 164 11.25 -7.94 -1.01
CA ASP A 164 10.38 -8.49 -2.04
C ASP A 164 9.84 -7.35 -2.93
N TYR A 165 9.68 -7.63 -4.21
CA TYR A 165 9.19 -6.68 -5.21
C TYR A 165 7.98 -7.24 -5.95
N ILE A 166 7.13 -6.33 -6.46
CA ILE A 166 6.06 -6.65 -7.39
C ILE A 166 6.06 -5.63 -8.53
N HIS A 167 5.89 -6.10 -9.77
CA HIS A 167 5.78 -5.19 -10.91
C HIS A 167 4.45 -4.44 -10.87
N VAL A 168 4.48 -3.12 -11.18
CA VAL A 168 3.28 -2.27 -11.10
C VAL A 168 2.13 -2.75 -11.99
N SER A 169 2.42 -3.37 -13.15
CA SER A 169 1.38 -3.93 -14.03
C SER A 169 0.69 -5.14 -13.39
N ASP A 170 1.45 -6.01 -12.71
CA ASP A 170 0.88 -7.19 -12.04
C ASP A 170 0.03 -6.76 -10.85
N LEU A 171 0.48 -5.75 -10.10
CA LEU A 171 -0.32 -5.15 -9.03
C LEU A 171 -1.60 -4.50 -9.58
N ALA A 172 -1.55 -3.83 -10.73
CA ALA A 172 -2.74 -3.28 -11.37
C ALA A 172 -3.74 -4.39 -11.78
N ASP A 173 -3.24 -5.50 -12.32
CA ASP A 173 -4.06 -6.67 -12.66
C ASP A 173 -4.68 -7.30 -11.40
N ILE A 174 -3.94 -7.37 -10.29
CA ILE A 174 -4.48 -7.80 -8.99
C ILE A 174 -5.66 -6.92 -8.59
N HIS A 175 -5.53 -5.58 -8.68
CA HIS A 175 -6.63 -4.67 -8.35
C HIS A 175 -7.90 -4.94 -9.17
N VAL A 176 -7.75 -5.18 -10.47
CA VAL A 176 -8.90 -5.51 -11.32
C VAL A 176 -9.52 -6.84 -10.92
N LYS A 177 -8.71 -7.87 -10.64
CA LYS A 177 -9.17 -9.19 -10.21
C LYS A 177 -9.91 -9.14 -8.88
N VAL A 178 -9.34 -8.47 -7.87
CA VAL A 178 -9.97 -8.38 -6.55
C VAL A 178 -11.22 -7.49 -6.56
N ALA A 179 -11.27 -6.47 -7.41
CA ALA A 179 -12.48 -5.68 -7.60
C ALA A 179 -13.63 -6.54 -8.13
N LYS A 180 -13.38 -7.32 -9.18
CA LYS A 180 -14.37 -8.27 -9.74
C LYS A 180 -14.79 -9.28 -8.67
N TYR A 181 -13.82 -9.88 -7.97
CA TYR A 181 -14.10 -10.82 -6.88
C TYR A 181 -15.01 -10.20 -5.82
N LEU A 182 -14.68 -8.99 -5.34
CA LEU A 182 -15.45 -8.31 -4.32
C LEU A 182 -16.89 -8.01 -4.77
N LEU A 183 -17.07 -7.62 -6.04
CA LEU A 183 -18.40 -7.37 -6.61
C LEU A 183 -19.23 -8.64 -6.76
N GLU A 184 -18.61 -9.76 -7.12
CA GLU A 184 -19.28 -11.05 -7.34
C GLU A 184 -19.57 -11.82 -6.05
N LYS A 185 -18.57 -11.91 -5.17
CA LYS A 185 -18.64 -12.77 -3.96
C LYS A 185 -19.12 -12.05 -2.71
N LEU A 186 -18.94 -10.72 -2.64
CA LEU A 186 -19.27 -9.91 -1.47
C LEU A 186 -18.58 -10.39 -0.17
N GLU A 187 -17.38 -10.97 -0.31
CA GLU A 187 -16.56 -11.46 0.79
C GLU A 187 -15.41 -10.49 1.08
N SER A 188 -15.21 -10.19 2.37
CA SER A 188 -14.06 -9.41 2.82
C SER A 188 -12.83 -10.30 2.97
N LYS A 189 -11.69 -9.88 2.40
CA LYS A 189 -10.42 -10.61 2.45
C LYS A 189 -9.23 -9.66 2.57
N LEU A 190 -8.09 -10.23 2.97
CA LEU A 190 -6.80 -9.58 2.98
C LEU A 190 -5.82 -10.44 2.18
N PHE A 191 -4.95 -9.79 1.39
CA PHE A 191 -3.92 -10.46 0.60
C PHE A 191 -2.61 -9.71 0.66
N ASN A 192 -1.52 -10.47 0.72
CA ASN A 192 -0.18 -9.96 0.45
C ASN A 192 0.05 -9.84 -1.07
N CYS A 193 0.78 -8.79 -1.47
CA CYS A 193 1.10 -8.53 -2.87
C CYS A 193 2.62 -8.39 -3.05
N GLY A 194 3.28 -9.49 -3.29
CA GLY A 194 4.69 -9.69 -3.57
C GLY A 194 4.87 -10.98 -4.38
N TYR A 195 6.11 -11.29 -4.77
CA TYR A 195 6.40 -12.56 -5.46
C TYR A 195 6.78 -13.68 -4.49
N GLY A 196 7.28 -13.35 -3.30
CA GLY A 196 7.66 -14.32 -2.27
C GLY A 196 9.01 -15.00 -2.54
N ASP A 197 9.91 -14.34 -3.28
CA ASP A 197 11.27 -14.81 -3.61
C ASP A 197 12.33 -14.11 -2.75
#